data_d594c18917e57b151ca3a819a7951be1
#
_entry.id   d594c18917e57b151ca3a819a7951be1
#
_cell.length_a   1.000
_cell.length_b   1.000
_cell.length_c   1.000
_cell.angle_alpha   90.00
_cell.angle_beta   90.00
_cell.angle_gamma   90.00
#
_symmetry.space_group_name_H-M   'P 1'
#
loop_
_entity.id
_entity.type
_entity.pdbx_description
1 polymer ?
#
loop_
_entity_poly.entity_id
_entity_poly.type
_entity_poly.pdbx_seq_one_letter_code
_entity_poly.pdbx_strand_id
1 'polypeptide(L)'
;MADAAKKELPLREYEVIYILRADVSKETAERVATRVEDVVAREGGKLTRVENWGRRPLAYEINSSKRGVYVYVSYLGQGNVVAELERNFRLLDEVIRFQTVKVSDDPGEVVIDAEAIKFEAVEPPAEGEEEELTIEQELGLVDGPRRFRQREERHEFDDLGDDDDDEDD
;
A
#
# COMPACT_ATOMS: atom_id res chain seq x y z
N MET A 1 16.91 13.15 -49.38
CA MET A 1 16.15 12.21 -48.55
C MET A 1 15.73 12.96 -47.29
N ALA A 2 14.45 13.25 -47.18
CA ALA A 2 13.94 14.07 -46.08
C ALA A 2 13.95 13.22 -44.81
N ASP A 3 14.80 13.60 -43.87
CA ASP A 3 14.74 13.19 -42.50
C ASP A 3 13.44 13.82 -41.94
N ALA A 4 12.38 13.02 -41.93
CA ALA A 4 11.13 13.42 -41.29
C ALA A 4 11.43 13.46 -39.79
N ALA A 5 11.77 14.63 -39.27
CA ALA A 5 11.89 14.90 -37.86
C ALA A 5 10.61 14.37 -37.22
N LYS A 6 10.70 13.23 -36.56
CA LYS A 6 9.64 12.62 -35.76
C LYS A 6 9.26 13.67 -34.72
N LYS A 7 8.17 14.38 -34.96
CA LYS A 7 7.66 15.40 -34.02
C LYS A 7 7.42 14.69 -32.73
N GLU A 8 8.33 14.84 -31.78
CA GLU A 8 8.18 14.27 -30.46
C GLU A 8 6.91 14.89 -29.84
N LEU A 9 5.93 14.06 -29.65
CA LEU A 9 4.70 14.49 -28.97
C LEU A 9 5.05 14.83 -27.51
N PRO A 10 4.44 15.85 -26.95
CA PRO A 10 4.69 16.23 -25.56
C PRO A 10 4.39 15.04 -24.64
N LEU A 11 5.27 14.81 -23.69
CA LEU A 11 5.05 13.83 -22.64
C LEU A 11 3.95 14.36 -21.72
N ARG A 12 3.14 13.46 -21.21
CA ARG A 12 2.10 13.70 -20.24
C ARG A 12 2.47 13.01 -18.95
N GLU A 13 1.94 13.50 -17.85
CA GLU A 13 2.13 12.88 -16.56
C GLU A 13 0.97 11.95 -16.23
N TYR A 14 1.34 10.76 -15.78
CA TYR A 14 0.43 9.70 -15.36
C TYR A 14 0.84 9.17 -14.00
N GLU A 15 -0.17 8.75 -13.25
CA GLU A 15 -0.01 7.99 -12.03
C GLU A 15 -0.70 6.64 -12.18
N VAL A 16 -0.09 5.60 -11.65
CA VAL A 16 -0.71 4.29 -11.55
C VAL A 16 -0.54 3.75 -10.14
N ILE A 17 -1.65 3.24 -9.59
CA ILE A 17 -1.60 2.40 -8.39
C ILE A 17 -1.89 1.00 -8.85
N TYR A 18 -1.01 0.06 -8.50
CA TYR A 18 -1.29 -1.35 -8.68
C TYR A 18 -1.19 -2.09 -7.35
N ILE A 19 -1.97 -3.15 -7.24
CA ILE A 19 -2.09 -3.94 -6.02
C ILE A 19 -1.61 -5.34 -6.32
N LEU A 20 -0.60 -5.78 -5.58
CA LEU A 20 -0.11 -7.15 -5.63
C LEU A 20 -0.87 -8.01 -4.62
N ARG A 21 -0.84 -9.32 -4.84
CA ARG A 21 -1.34 -10.30 -3.89
C ARG A 21 -0.67 -10.11 -2.52
N ALA A 22 -1.40 -10.39 -1.45
CA ALA A 22 -0.90 -10.21 -0.09
C ALA A 22 0.23 -11.18 0.28
N ASP A 23 0.29 -12.33 -0.40
CA ASP A 23 1.27 -13.41 -0.21
C ASP A 23 2.49 -13.29 -1.15
N VAL A 24 2.63 -12.17 -1.88
CA VAL A 24 3.74 -11.98 -2.80
C VAL A 24 5.07 -11.94 -2.05
N SER A 25 6.07 -12.71 -2.54
CA SER A 25 7.43 -12.62 -2.01
C SER A 25 8.11 -11.31 -2.43
N LYS A 26 9.11 -10.90 -1.65
CA LYS A 26 9.94 -9.73 -1.94
C LYS A 26 10.52 -9.78 -3.36
N GLU A 27 11.11 -10.90 -3.73
CA GLU A 27 11.72 -11.12 -5.06
C GLU A 27 10.69 -10.98 -6.20
N THR A 28 9.47 -11.48 -5.96
CA THR A 28 8.39 -11.36 -6.94
C THR A 28 7.90 -9.92 -7.08
N ALA A 29 7.78 -9.19 -5.96
CA ALA A 29 7.43 -7.78 -5.99
C ALA A 29 8.48 -6.93 -6.72
N GLU A 30 9.77 -7.18 -6.48
CA GLU A 30 10.89 -6.54 -7.19
C GLU A 30 10.87 -6.86 -8.69
N ARG A 31 10.58 -8.11 -9.06
CA ARG A 31 10.44 -8.50 -10.47
C ARG A 31 9.30 -7.77 -11.18
N VAL A 32 8.16 -7.59 -10.50
CA VAL A 32 7.05 -6.79 -11.06
C VAL A 32 7.45 -5.33 -11.21
N ALA A 33 8.12 -4.74 -10.21
CA ALA A 33 8.60 -3.36 -10.28
C ALA A 33 9.60 -3.15 -11.43
N THR A 34 10.57 -4.05 -11.58
CA THR A 34 11.52 -4.04 -12.72
C THR A 34 10.77 -4.15 -14.04
N ARG A 35 9.75 -5.00 -14.13
CA ARG A 35 8.93 -5.11 -15.33
C ARG A 35 8.20 -3.81 -15.68
N VAL A 36 7.70 -3.08 -14.68
CA VAL A 36 7.07 -1.77 -14.87
C VAL A 36 8.09 -0.77 -15.42
N GLU A 37 9.28 -0.70 -14.82
CA GLU A 37 10.37 0.17 -15.28
C GLU A 37 10.75 -0.13 -16.74
N ASP A 38 10.97 -1.40 -17.10
CA ASP A 38 11.30 -1.85 -18.44
C ASP A 38 10.24 -1.45 -19.48
N VAL A 39 8.96 -1.61 -19.13
CA VAL A 39 7.85 -1.24 -20.03
C VAL A 39 7.83 0.27 -20.25
N VAL A 40 7.91 1.06 -19.16
CA VAL A 40 7.91 2.52 -19.25
C VAL A 40 9.07 3.01 -20.10
N ALA A 41 10.30 2.50 -19.87
CA ALA A 41 11.50 2.87 -20.62
C ALA A 41 11.41 2.46 -22.09
N ARG A 42 10.96 1.24 -22.37
CA ARG A 42 10.84 0.71 -23.74
C ARG A 42 9.86 1.51 -24.59
N GLU A 43 8.78 1.96 -24.00
CA GLU A 43 7.76 2.76 -24.69
C GLU A 43 8.11 4.27 -24.76
N GLY A 44 9.32 4.65 -24.33
CA GLY A 44 9.82 6.03 -24.38
C GLY A 44 9.29 6.92 -23.26
N GLY A 45 8.77 6.33 -22.19
CA GLY A 45 8.43 7.03 -20.95
C GLY A 45 9.61 7.18 -20.00
N LYS A 46 9.37 7.85 -18.89
CA LYS A 46 10.34 8.04 -17.80
C LYS A 46 9.62 7.93 -16.45
N LEU A 47 10.12 7.07 -15.55
CA LEU A 47 9.65 7.05 -14.17
C LEU A 47 10.05 8.35 -13.47
N THR A 48 9.16 8.88 -12.65
CA THR A 48 9.41 10.06 -11.83
C THR A 48 9.36 9.73 -10.34
N ARG A 49 8.53 8.73 -9.96
CA ARG A 49 8.38 8.32 -8.57
C ARG A 49 7.88 6.89 -8.47
N VAL A 50 8.40 6.15 -7.49
CA VAL A 50 7.94 4.80 -7.12
C VAL A 50 7.85 4.72 -5.60
N GLU A 51 6.69 4.31 -5.09
CA GLU A 51 6.47 4.15 -3.65
C GLU A 51 5.81 2.81 -3.36
N ASN A 52 6.36 2.08 -2.44
CA ASN A 52 5.69 0.91 -1.87
C ASN A 52 4.95 1.32 -0.61
N TRP A 53 3.62 1.36 -0.69
CA TRP A 53 2.77 1.69 0.46
C TRP A 53 2.54 0.51 1.40
N GLY A 54 3.11 -0.63 1.07
CA GLY A 54 3.03 -1.83 1.88
C GLY A 54 1.70 -2.56 1.78
N ARG A 55 1.53 -3.51 2.70
CA ARG A 55 0.34 -4.37 2.79
C ARG A 55 -0.79 -3.63 3.50
N ARG A 56 -1.91 -3.46 2.81
CA ARG A 56 -3.08 -2.73 3.31
C ARG A 56 -4.37 -3.52 3.08
N PRO A 57 -5.43 -3.26 3.87
CA PRO A 57 -6.73 -3.88 3.63
C PRO A 57 -7.33 -3.41 2.32
N LEU A 58 -8.05 -4.31 1.67
CA LEU A 58 -8.87 -4.00 0.51
C LEU A 58 -10.26 -3.58 0.99
N ALA A 59 -10.90 -2.64 0.27
CA ALA A 59 -12.27 -2.22 0.58
C ALA A 59 -13.29 -3.36 0.46
N TYR A 60 -12.98 -4.36 -0.37
CA TYR A 60 -13.72 -5.61 -0.53
C TYR A 60 -12.76 -6.71 -0.94
N GLU A 61 -13.16 -7.94 -0.70
CA GLU A 61 -12.35 -9.12 -1.00
C GLU A 61 -12.15 -9.31 -2.52
N ILE A 62 -10.89 -9.52 -2.92
CA ILE A 62 -10.51 -9.80 -4.31
C ILE A 62 -9.72 -11.12 -4.32
N ASN A 63 -10.15 -12.09 -5.15
CA ASN A 63 -9.52 -13.42 -5.24
C ASN A 63 -9.33 -14.09 -3.86
N SER A 64 -10.36 -14.00 -3.01
CA SER A 64 -10.34 -14.54 -1.63
C SER A 64 -9.28 -13.89 -0.72
N SER A 65 -8.73 -12.74 -1.10
CA SER A 65 -7.82 -11.97 -0.26
C SER A 65 -8.49 -10.69 0.24
N LYS A 66 -8.35 -10.44 1.53
CA LYS A 66 -8.82 -9.20 2.19
C LYS A 66 -7.76 -8.10 2.18
N ARG A 67 -6.52 -8.43 1.85
CA ARG A 67 -5.36 -7.54 1.86
C ARG A 67 -4.61 -7.60 0.53
N GLY A 68 -3.82 -6.57 0.23
CA GLY A 68 -2.92 -6.52 -0.90
C GLY A 68 -1.77 -5.56 -0.65
N VAL A 69 -0.67 -5.73 -1.39
CA VAL A 69 0.47 -4.81 -1.36
C VAL A 69 0.24 -3.71 -2.37
N TYR A 70 0.14 -2.47 -1.91
CA TYR A 70 -0.12 -1.30 -2.74
C TYR A 70 1.19 -0.69 -3.20
N VAL A 71 1.31 -0.45 -4.48
CA VAL A 71 2.45 0.23 -5.09
C VAL A 71 1.95 1.40 -5.92
N TYR A 72 2.51 2.56 -5.67
CA TYR A 72 2.26 3.79 -6.42
C TYR A 72 3.43 4.07 -7.35
N VAL A 73 3.13 4.46 -8.59
CA VAL A 73 4.13 4.83 -9.59
C VAL A 73 3.65 6.07 -10.34
N SER A 74 4.51 7.08 -10.42
CA SER A 74 4.31 8.23 -11.29
C SER A 74 5.32 8.18 -12.44
N TYR A 75 4.89 8.55 -13.64
CA TYR A 75 5.73 8.52 -14.84
C TYR A 75 5.29 9.54 -15.89
N LEU A 76 6.25 9.95 -16.68
CA LEU A 76 6.03 10.72 -17.91
C LEU A 76 5.96 9.78 -19.11
N GLY A 77 5.01 10.00 -19.98
CA GLY A 77 4.86 9.17 -21.17
C GLY A 77 3.78 9.65 -22.12
N GLN A 78 3.51 8.86 -23.11
CA GLN A 78 2.38 9.02 -24.03
C GLN A 78 1.35 7.91 -23.78
N GLY A 79 0.23 7.95 -24.50
CA GLY A 79 -0.83 6.97 -24.32
C GLY A 79 -0.43 5.51 -24.65
N ASN A 80 0.62 5.30 -25.46
CA ASN A 80 1.18 3.98 -25.73
C ASN A 80 1.80 3.36 -24.47
N VAL A 81 2.46 4.16 -23.63
CA VAL A 81 3.03 3.69 -22.34
C VAL A 81 1.91 3.15 -21.45
N VAL A 82 0.79 3.91 -21.32
CA VAL A 82 -0.37 3.49 -20.55
C VAL A 82 -0.92 2.16 -21.06
N ALA A 83 -1.19 2.07 -22.37
CA ALA A 83 -1.78 0.89 -22.99
C ALA A 83 -0.94 -0.37 -22.78
N GLU A 84 0.38 -0.24 -22.96
CA GLU A 84 1.31 -1.38 -22.83
C GLU A 84 1.52 -1.76 -21.35
N LEU A 85 1.58 -0.77 -20.44
CA LEU A 85 1.69 -1.02 -19.02
C LEU A 85 0.45 -1.76 -18.48
N GLU A 86 -0.74 -1.29 -18.83
CA GLU A 86 -1.99 -1.96 -18.46
C GLU A 86 -2.11 -3.36 -19.07
N ARG A 87 -1.62 -3.55 -20.32
CA ARG A 87 -1.58 -4.87 -20.92
C ARG A 87 -0.68 -5.82 -20.12
N ASN A 88 0.49 -5.35 -19.67
CA ASN A 88 1.40 -6.13 -18.84
C ASN A 88 0.78 -6.47 -17.49
N PHE A 89 0.11 -5.52 -16.82
CA PHE A 89 -0.57 -5.79 -15.55
C PHE A 89 -1.64 -6.89 -15.66
N ARG A 90 -2.37 -6.94 -16.78
CA ARG A 90 -3.36 -8.01 -17.02
C ARG A 90 -2.75 -9.39 -17.25
N LEU A 91 -1.47 -9.46 -17.60
CA LEU A 91 -0.74 -10.72 -17.83
C LEU A 91 0.02 -11.22 -16.61
N LEU A 92 0.10 -10.40 -15.56
CA LEU A 92 0.80 -10.74 -14.33
C LEU A 92 -0.20 -11.25 -13.29
N ASP A 93 -0.12 -12.53 -12.95
CA ASP A 93 -1.03 -13.16 -11.97
C ASP A 93 -0.85 -12.59 -10.56
N GLU A 94 0.30 -11.99 -10.29
CA GLU A 94 0.60 -11.34 -9.03
C GLU A 94 -0.13 -10.00 -8.86
N VAL A 95 -0.54 -9.36 -9.95
CA VAL A 95 -1.28 -8.09 -9.94
C VAL A 95 -2.77 -8.36 -9.90
N ILE A 96 -3.39 -8.09 -8.76
CA ILE A 96 -4.83 -8.33 -8.57
C ILE A 96 -5.69 -7.17 -9.03
N ARG A 97 -5.16 -5.96 -9.04
CA ARG A 97 -5.85 -4.74 -9.49
C ARG A 97 -4.86 -3.64 -9.84
N PHE A 98 -5.29 -2.76 -10.73
CA PHE A 98 -4.55 -1.54 -11.06
C PHE A 98 -5.51 -0.42 -11.47
N GLN A 99 -5.07 0.82 -11.34
CA GLN A 99 -5.78 2.01 -11.77
C GLN A 99 -4.78 3.05 -12.27
N THR A 100 -4.93 3.48 -13.51
CA THR A 100 -4.11 4.56 -14.10
C THR A 100 -4.92 5.84 -14.19
N VAL A 101 -4.30 6.97 -13.86
CA VAL A 101 -4.88 8.30 -13.94
C VAL A 101 -3.93 9.21 -14.71
N LYS A 102 -4.46 10.01 -15.61
CA LYS A 102 -3.70 11.10 -16.25
C LYS A 102 -3.76 12.32 -15.33
N VAL A 103 -2.59 12.79 -14.92
CA VAL A 103 -2.45 13.94 -14.00
C VAL A 103 -2.37 15.24 -14.78
N SER A 104 -1.50 15.30 -15.80
CA SER A 104 -1.28 16.52 -16.57
C SER A 104 -1.01 16.22 -18.05
N ASP A 105 -1.50 17.11 -18.91
CA ASP A 105 -1.15 17.08 -20.34
C ASP A 105 0.16 17.84 -20.64
N ASP A 106 0.56 18.73 -19.74
CA ASP A 106 1.81 19.50 -19.81
C ASP A 106 2.43 19.58 -18.41
N PRO A 107 3.25 18.59 -18.03
CA PRO A 107 3.85 18.53 -16.70
C PRO A 107 4.95 19.58 -16.46
N GLY A 108 5.32 20.35 -17.49
CA GLY A 108 6.44 21.27 -17.40
C GLY A 108 7.78 20.56 -17.18
N GLU A 109 8.67 21.22 -16.43
CA GLU A 109 9.97 20.67 -16.09
C GLU A 109 9.88 19.81 -14.82
N VAL A 110 9.87 18.49 -15.00
CA VAL A 110 9.82 17.53 -13.89
C VAL A 110 11.23 17.13 -13.50
N VAL A 111 11.59 17.38 -12.26
CA VAL A 111 12.86 16.91 -11.68
C VAL A 111 12.71 15.44 -11.30
N ILE A 112 13.53 14.58 -11.90
CA ILE A 112 13.58 13.15 -11.60
C ILE A 112 14.65 12.91 -10.54
N ASP A 113 14.24 12.46 -9.36
CA ASP A 113 15.17 12.04 -8.31
C ASP A 113 15.44 10.53 -8.44
N ALA A 114 16.72 10.17 -8.60
CA ALA A 114 17.14 8.79 -8.75
C ALA A 114 16.82 7.91 -7.51
N GLU A 115 16.70 8.52 -6.32
CA GLU A 115 16.28 7.80 -5.12
C GLU A 115 14.76 7.56 -5.10
N ALA A 116 13.97 8.52 -5.61
CA ALA A 116 12.51 8.44 -5.63
C ALA A 116 11.95 7.39 -6.61
N ILE A 117 12.76 6.89 -7.52
CA ILE A 117 12.38 5.85 -8.50
C ILE A 117 12.78 4.43 -8.07
N LYS A 118 13.50 4.27 -6.96
CA LYS A 118 13.89 2.95 -6.46
C LYS A 118 12.73 2.27 -5.77
N PHE A 119 12.41 1.06 -6.21
CA PHE A 119 11.44 0.23 -5.53
C PHE A 119 12.06 -0.46 -4.33
N GLU A 120 11.52 -0.22 -3.14
CA GLU A 120 11.88 -0.94 -1.93
C GLU A 120 10.77 -1.95 -1.59
N ALA A 121 11.07 -3.22 -1.74
CA ALA A 121 10.14 -4.27 -1.37
C ALA A 121 10.12 -4.44 0.15
N VAL A 122 8.93 -4.43 0.74
CA VAL A 122 8.71 -4.74 2.15
C VAL A 122 8.54 -6.25 2.31
N GLU A 123 9.22 -6.85 3.27
CA GLU A 123 9.02 -8.26 3.57
C GLU A 123 7.59 -8.50 4.09
N PRO A 124 6.93 -9.58 3.66
CA PRO A 124 5.66 -9.94 4.26
C PRO A 124 5.88 -10.22 5.76
N PRO A 125 4.95 -9.82 6.64
CA PRO A 125 5.04 -10.17 8.05
C PRO A 125 5.11 -11.69 8.22
N ALA A 126 5.86 -12.15 9.23
CA ALA A 126 5.96 -13.56 9.55
C ALA A 126 4.56 -14.14 9.84
N GLU A 127 4.35 -15.42 9.48
CA GLU A 127 3.09 -16.11 9.76
C GLU A 127 2.81 -16.04 11.28
N GLY A 128 1.72 -15.38 11.67
CA GLY A 128 1.30 -15.24 13.08
C GLY A 128 1.46 -13.84 13.67
N GLU A 129 2.11 -12.89 13.02
CA GLU A 129 2.21 -11.48 13.45
C GLU A 129 1.07 -10.60 12.89
N GLU A 130 0.05 -11.21 12.30
CA GLU A 130 -1.14 -10.47 11.89
C GLU A 130 -1.98 -10.12 13.14
N GLU A 131 -1.63 -9.00 13.80
CA GLU A 131 -2.67 -8.33 14.58
C GLU A 131 -3.80 -8.00 13.60
N GLU A 132 -4.96 -8.58 13.80
CA GLU A 132 -6.18 -8.26 13.06
C GLU A 132 -6.62 -6.82 13.41
N LEU A 133 -5.83 -5.85 12.96
CA LEU A 133 -6.31 -4.47 12.96
C LEU A 133 -7.54 -4.43 12.05
N THR A 134 -8.64 -3.93 12.58
CA THR A 134 -9.82 -3.70 11.74
C THR A 134 -9.47 -2.66 10.68
N ILE A 135 -10.16 -2.72 9.53
CA ILE A 135 -9.99 -1.75 8.43
C ILE A 135 -10.09 -0.32 8.96
N GLU A 136 -10.96 -0.07 9.93
CA GLU A 136 -11.17 1.24 10.56
C GLU A 136 -9.96 1.70 11.38
N GLN A 137 -9.25 0.78 12.04
CA GLN A 137 -8.02 1.06 12.79
C GLN A 137 -6.83 1.35 11.85
N GLU A 138 -6.70 0.59 10.75
CA GLU A 138 -5.65 0.84 9.75
C GLU A 138 -5.85 2.14 8.98
N LEU A 139 -7.10 2.54 8.76
CA LEU A 139 -7.44 3.82 8.13
C LEU A 139 -7.36 5.01 9.11
N GLY A 140 -7.05 4.76 10.39
CA GLY A 140 -6.98 5.81 11.41
C GLY A 140 -8.34 6.42 11.76
N LEU A 141 -9.43 5.72 11.47
CA LEU A 141 -10.80 6.18 11.74
C LEU A 141 -11.23 5.91 13.18
N VAL A 142 -10.54 4.98 13.86
CA VAL A 142 -10.74 4.66 15.28
C VAL A 142 -9.38 4.52 15.94
N ASP A 143 -9.31 4.92 17.22
CA ASP A 143 -8.12 4.69 18.05
C ASP A 143 -7.84 3.19 18.13
N GLY A 144 -6.54 2.82 18.13
CA GLY A 144 -6.08 1.44 18.23
C GLY A 144 -6.66 0.72 19.46
N PRO A 145 -6.38 -0.58 19.62
CA PRO A 145 -7.00 -1.38 20.67
C PRO A 145 -6.80 -0.71 22.03
N ARG A 146 -7.88 -0.30 22.64
CA ARG A 146 -7.86 0.15 24.02
C ARG A 146 -7.34 -1.03 24.84
N ARG A 147 -6.10 -0.97 25.30
CA ARG A 147 -5.64 -1.89 26.33
C ARG A 147 -6.64 -1.78 27.45
N PHE A 148 -7.48 -2.81 27.60
CA PHE A 148 -8.28 -2.98 28.79
C PHE A 148 -7.30 -3.01 29.96
N ARG A 149 -7.13 -1.88 30.68
CA ARG A 149 -6.57 -1.92 31.99
C ARG A 149 -7.53 -2.82 32.77
N GLN A 150 -7.10 -4.04 33.03
CA GLN A 150 -7.67 -4.84 34.09
C GLN A 150 -7.57 -3.99 35.34
N ARG A 151 -8.69 -3.38 35.67
CA ARG A 151 -8.88 -2.79 36.97
C ARG A 151 -8.92 -3.99 37.92
N GLU A 152 -7.79 -4.27 38.56
CA GLU A 152 -7.76 -5.10 39.74
C GLU A 152 -8.75 -4.49 40.70
N GLU A 153 -9.94 -5.07 40.79
CA GLU A 153 -10.86 -4.87 41.88
C GLU A 153 -10.18 -5.44 43.13
N ARG A 154 -9.49 -4.57 43.85
CA ARG A 154 -9.17 -4.83 45.24
C ARG A 154 -10.51 -4.89 45.97
N HIS A 155 -10.99 -6.07 46.23
CA HIS A 155 -11.92 -6.32 47.30
C HIS A 155 -11.15 -6.06 48.59
N GLU A 156 -11.22 -4.83 49.08
CA GLU A 156 -11.03 -4.56 50.50
C GLU A 156 -12.25 -5.15 51.19
N PHE A 157 -12.06 -6.32 51.77
CA PHE A 157 -12.94 -6.91 52.73
C PHE A 157 -12.72 -6.11 54.02
N ASP A 158 -13.59 -5.12 54.30
CA ASP A 158 -13.71 -4.49 55.59
C ASP A 158 -14.29 -5.55 56.54
N ASP A 159 -13.38 -6.02 57.39
CA ASP A 159 -13.64 -6.81 58.57
C ASP A 159 -14.38 -5.90 59.59
N LEU A 160 -15.71 -6.00 59.59
CA LEU A 160 -16.52 -5.42 60.63
C LEU A 160 -16.54 -6.41 61.79
N GLY A 161 -15.70 -6.14 62.80
CA GLY A 161 -15.74 -6.84 64.07
C GLY A 161 -17.08 -6.65 64.74
N ASP A 162 -17.74 -7.76 65.05
CA ASP A 162 -18.81 -7.89 66.03
C ASP A 162 -18.20 -7.77 67.41
N ASP A 163 -18.42 -6.67 68.07
CA ASP A 163 -18.28 -6.56 69.54
C ASP A 163 -19.65 -6.69 70.12
N ASP A 164 -19.99 -7.91 70.52
CA ASP A 164 -21.03 -8.23 71.45
C ASP A 164 -20.49 -7.95 72.85
N ASP A 165 -20.94 -6.88 73.45
CA ASP A 165 -20.85 -6.68 74.87
C ASP A 165 -22.24 -6.88 75.52
N ASP A 166 -22.44 -8.09 75.99
CA ASP A 166 -23.42 -8.43 76.97
C ASP A 166 -22.94 -7.88 78.32
N GLU A 167 -23.68 -6.99 78.90
CA GLU A 167 -23.65 -6.80 80.37
C GLU A 167 -25.08 -6.74 80.96
N ASP A 168 -25.28 -7.78 81.73
CA ASP A 168 -26.34 -7.92 82.70
C ASP A 168 -26.33 -6.81 83.80
N ASP A 169 -27.47 -6.26 84.09
CA ASP A 169 -28.08 -6.26 85.48
C ASP A 169 -29.47 -5.60 85.46
#